data_94b86473fbc1cbc02677574b594e601d
#
_entry.id   94b86473fbc1cbc02677574b594e601d
#
_cell.length_a   1.000
_cell.length_b   1.000
_cell.length_c   1.000
_cell.angle_alpha   90.00
_cell.angle_beta   90.00
_cell.angle_gamma   90.00
#
_symmetry.space_group_name_H-M   'P 1'
#
loop_
_entity.id
_entity.type
_entity.pdbx_description
1 polymer ?
#
loop_
_entity_poly.entity_id
_entity_poly.type
_entity_poly.pdbx_seq_one_letter_code
_entity_poly.pdbx_strand_id
1 'polypeptide(L)'
;MFYEESSDLTIYLTMRTEQIRILRRMFENLKYMPPEFTQGRGLAELMVLKDGINSEVELTDNIVNRLEELYIFYKNLPLPETRDEFEMRSTLFRTYLEFKEFVDVRNAYGNVMKAKELNTN
;
A
#
# COMPACT_ATOMS: atom_id res chain seq x y z
N MET A 1 -11.73 30.05 7.71
CA MET A 1 -10.68 29.59 8.61
C MET A 1 -11.07 28.37 9.40
N PHE A 2 -11.93 28.52 10.38
CA PHE A 2 -12.40 27.40 11.20
C PHE A 2 -13.04 26.30 10.35
N TYR A 3 -13.82 26.69 9.34
CA TYR A 3 -14.51 25.77 8.46
C TYR A 3 -13.53 24.97 7.58
N GLU A 4 -12.48 25.63 7.09
CA GLU A 4 -11.47 24.97 6.27
C GLU A 4 -10.66 23.94 7.05
N GLU A 5 -10.29 24.25 8.29
CA GLU A 5 -9.57 23.32 9.16
C GLU A 5 -10.40 22.06 9.44
N SER A 6 -11.69 22.24 9.66
CA SER A 6 -12.61 21.13 9.88
C SER A 6 -12.73 20.26 8.62
N SER A 7 -12.79 20.88 7.43
CA SER A 7 -12.83 20.17 6.16
C SER A 7 -11.55 19.38 5.91
N ASP A 8 -10.39 19.99 6.20
CA ASP A 8 -9.09 19.31 6.03
C ASP A 8 -8.96 18.14 6.97
N LEU A 9 -9.41 18.26 8.20
CA LEU A 9 -9.41 17.17 9.17
C LEU A 9 -10.31 16.03 8.69
N THR A 10 -11.48 16.36 8.15
CA THR A 10 -12.42 15.35 7.61
C THR A 10 -11.78 14.57 6.47
N ILE A 11 -11.12 15.26 5.54
CA ILE A 11 -10.42 14.63 4.43
C ILE A 11 -9.32 13.70 4.93
N TYR A 12 -8.54 14.16 5.89
CA TYR A 12 -7.48 13.35 6.49
C TYR A 12 -8.04 12.10 7.16
N LEU A 13 -9.09 12.23 7.97
CA LEU A 13 -9.69 11.10 8.68
C LEU A 13 -10.32 10.11 7.71
N THR A 14 -10.90 10.59 6.62
CA THR A 14 -11.46 9.73 5.57
C THR A 14 -10.36 8.89 4.93
N MET A 15 -9.23 9.51 4.62
CA MET A 15 -8.07 8.80 4.06
C MET A 15 -7.56 7.74 5.04
N ARG A 16 -7.38 8.09 6.31
CA ARG A 16 -6.91 7.14 7.33
C ARG A 16 -7.87 5.99 7.55
N THR A 17 -9.17 6.27 7.55
CA THR A 17 -10.20 5.24 7.69
C THR A 17 -10.12 4.23 6.54
N GLU A 18 -9.95 4.71 5.31
CA GLU A 18 -9.79 3.86 4.15
C GLU A 18 -8.52 3.02 4.25
N GLN A 19 -7.41 3.61 4.68
CA GLN A 19 -6.16 2.89 4.88
C GLN A 19 -6.30 1.79 5.93
N ILE A 20 -6.99 2.05 7.02
CA ILE A 20 -7.22 1.04 8.06
C ILE A 20 -8.04 -0.13 7.51
N ARG A 21 -9.04 0.17 6.68
CA ARG A 21 -9.85 -0.87 6.04
C ARG A 21 -8.99 -1.76 5.15
N ILE A 22 -8.10 -1.16 4.38
CA ILE A 22 -7.17 -1.89 3.52
C ILE A 22 -6.21 -2.75 4.35
N LEU A 23 -5.65 -2.19 5.42
CA LEU A 23 -4.75 -2.93 6.31
C LEU A 23 -5.42 -4.16 6.93
N ARG A 24 -6.69 -4.04 7.28
CA ARG A 24 -7.43 -5.19 7.81
C ARG A 24 -7.53 -6.31 6.78
N ARG A 25 -7.82 -5.97 5.52
CA ARG A 25 -7.87 -6.98 4.45
C ARG A 25 -6.52 -7.63 4.24
N MET A 26 -5.44 -6.83 4.26
CA MET A 26 -4.08 -7.35 4.12
C MET A 26 -3.75 -8.32 5.26
N PHE A 27 -4.07 -7.92 6.49
CA PHE A 27 -3.82 -8.75 7.65
C PHE A 27 -4.56 -10.09 7.54
N GLU A 28 -5.84 -10.05 7.14
CA GLU A 28 -6.63 -11.26 6.96
C GLU A 28 -6.03 -12.17 5.90
N ASN A 29 -5.53 -11.60 4.81
CA ASN A 29 -4.89 -12.39 3.76
C ASN A 29 -3.60 -13.05 4.22
N LEU A 30 -2.80 -12.35 5.01
CA LEU A 30 -1.48 -12.83 5.44
C LEU A 30 -1.54 -13.74 6.66
N LYS A 31 -2.64 -13.76 7.37
CA LYS A 31 -2.83 -14.47 8.63
C LYS A 31 -2.46 -15.96 8.56
N TYR A 32 -2.74 -16.58 7.41
CA TYR A 32 -2.53 -18.01 7.24
C TYR A 32 -1.31 -18.35 6.39
N MET A 33 -0.51 -17.33 6.00
CA MET A 33 0.69 -17.60 5.21
C MET A 33 1.83 -18.08 6.07
N PRO A 34 2.56 -19.13 5.62
CA PRO A 34 3.74 -19.58 6.35
C PRO A 34 4.81 -18.49 6.38
N PRO A 35 5.48 -18.27 7.54
CA PRO A 35 6.52 -17.23 7.65
C PRO A 35 7.71 -17.45 6.73
N GLU A 36 7.99 -18.70 6.38
CA GLU A 36 9.11 -19.10 5.53
C GLU A 36 8.85 -18.93 4.03
N PHE A 37 7.68 -18.41 3.65
CA PHE A 37 7.34 -18.23 2.24
C PHE A 37 8.14 -17.07 1.64
N THR A 38 9.24 -17.41 0.95
CA THR A 38 10.25 -16.45 0.51
C THR A 38 9.75 -15.44 -0.51
N GLN A 39 8.73 -15.79 -1.30
CA GLN A 39 8.17 -14.88 -2.30
C GLN A 39 7.48 -13.67 -1.69
N GLY A 40 7.11 -13.74 -0.41
CA GLY A 40 6.53 -12.62 0.31
C GLY A 40 7.53 -11.66 0.92
N ARG A 41 8.82 -11.99 0.88
CA ARG A 41 9.85 -11.18 1.55
C ARG A 41 9.92 -9.76 1.00
N GLY A 42 9.88 -9.61 -0.32
CA GLY A 42 9.93 -8.28 -0.93
C GLY A 42 8.77 -7.38 -0.52
N LEU A 43 7.57 -7.95 -0.43
CA LEU A 43 6.40 -7.22 0.02
C LEU A 43 6.52 -6.85 1.50
N ALA A 44 6.99 -7.77 2.33
CA ALA A 44 7.20 -7.52 3.75
C ALA A 44 8.23 -6.40 3.97
N GLU A 45 9.34 -6.42 3.24
CA GLU A 45 10.35 -5.36 3.29
C GLU A 45 9.76 -4.01 2.92
N LEU A 46 8.93 -3.97 1.90
CA LEU A 46 8.29 -2.75 1.44
C LEU A 46 7.31 -2.21 2.49
N MET A 47 6.58 -3.07 3.16
CA MET A 47 5.66 -2.68 4.23
C MET A 47 6.40 -2.09 5.43
N VAL A 48 7.55 -2.68 5.79
CA VAL A 48 8.41 -2.16 6.86
C VAL A 48 8.97 -0.79 6.48
N LEU A 49 9.39 -0.64 5.24
CA LEU A 49 9.88 0.64 4.73
C LEU A 49 8.80 1.73 4.83
N LYS A 50 7.57 1.39 4.47
CA LYS A 50 6.43 2.32 4.58
C LYS A 50 6.19 2.76 6.01
N ASP A 51 6.33 1.86 6.98
CA ASP A 51 6.12 2.13 8.40
C ASP A 51 7.16 3.11 8.96
N GLY A 52 8.40 3.03 8.50
CA GLY A 52 9.47 3.91 8.95
C GLY A 52 9.44 5.28 8.32
N ILE A 53 8.46 5.56 7.46
CA ILE A 53 8.44 6.77 6.66
C ILE A 53 7.26 7.66 7.02
N ASN A 54 7.57 8.83 7.54
CA ASN A 54 6.59 9.88 7.76
C ASN A 54 6.45 10.74 6.50
N SER A 55 5.80 10.20 5.51
CA SER A 55 5.14 10.90 4.40
C SER A 55 5.95 11.98 3.68
N GLU A 56 7.19 11.75 3.32
CA GLU A 56 7.87 12.63 2.39
C GLU A 56 7.65 12.14 0.95
N VAL A 57 7.52 13.08 0.02
CA VAL A 57 7.18 12.81 -1.37
C VAL A 57 8.19 11.86 -2.03
N GLU A 58 9.48 12.04 -1.75
CA GLU A 58 10.54 11.18 -2.29
C GLU A 58 10.38 9.72 -1.91
N LEU A 59 9.96 9.49 -0.67
CA LEU A 59 9.78 8.14 -0.16
C LEU A 59 8.57 7.46 -0.79
N THR A 60 7.53 8.25 -1.10
CA THR A 60 6.36 7.75 -1.80
C THR A 60 6.72 7.29 -3.21
N ASP A 61 7.56 8.06 -3.92
CA ASP A 61 8.02 7.68 -5.26
C ASP A 61 8.87 6.42 -5.20
N ASN A 62 9.74 6.27 -4.20
CA ASN A 62 10.51 5.05 -4.00
C ASN A 62 9.61 3.84 -3.76
N ILE A 63 8.55 4.00 -2.98
CA ILE A 63 7.60 2.92 -2.72
C ILE A 63 6.86 2.53 -4.01
N VAL A 64 6.44 3.51 -4.80
CA VAL A 64 5.79 3.25 -6.09
C VAL A 64 6.72 2.47 -7.02
N ASN A 65 7.97 2.88 -7.11
CA ASN A 65 8.96 2.19 -7.95
C ASN A 65 9.21 0.76 -7.48
N ARG A 66 9.28 0.55 -6.17
CA ARG A 66 9.43 -0.79 -5.59
C ARG A 66 8.22 -1.66 -5.86
N LEU A 67 7.02 -1.08 -5.81
CA LEU A 67 5.79 -1.80 -6.13
C LEU A 67 5.80 -2.27 -7.59
N GLU A 68 6.29 -1.44 -8.51
CA GLU A 68 6.44 -1.83 -9.91
C GLU A 68 7.43 -2.97 -10.07
N GLU A 69 8.57 -2.90 -9.39
CA GLU A 69 9.57 -3.97 -9.40
C GLU A 69 8.97 -5.28 -8.88
N LEU A 70 8.18 -5.22 -7.81
CA LEU A 70 7.50 -6.39 -7.27
C LEU A 70 6.48 -6.96 -8.24
N TYR A 71 5.73 -6.11 -8.92
CA TYR A 71 4.77 -6.56 -9.92
C TYR A 71 5.47 -7.36 -11.02
N ILE A 72 6.58 -6.83 -11.53
CA ILE A 72 7.36 -7.49 -12.57
C ILE A 72 7.92 -8.82 -12.05
N PHE A 73 8.41 -8.82 -10.81
CA PHE A 73 8.92 -10.04 -10.18
C PHE A 73 7.85 -11.13 -10.11
N TYR A 74 6.65 -10.80 -9.62
CA TYR A 74 5.56 -11.78 -9.52
C TYR A 74 5.09 -12.26 -10.87
N LYS A 75 5.04 -11.38 -11.86
CA LYS A 75 4.62 -11.71 -13.21
C LYS A 75 5.56 -12.71 -13.89
N ASN A 76 6.85 -12.63 -13.57
CA ASN A 76 7.88 -13.47 -14.18
C ASN A 76 8.21 -14.73 -13.40
N LEU A 77 7.52 -15.00 -12.29
CA LEU A 77 7.70 -16.23 -11.55
C LEU A 77 7.26 -17.43 -12.41
N PRO A 78 7.97 -18.58 -12.28
CA PRO A 78 7.50 -19.81 -12.94
C PRO A 78 6.12 -20.21 -12.45
N LEU A 79 5.41 -20.99 -13.24
CA LEU A 79 4.10 -21.49 -12.83
C LEU A 79 4.21 -22.28 -11.53
N PRO A 80 3.21 -22.20 -10.65
CA PRO A 80 3.21 -22.98 -9.42
C PRO A 80 3.18 -24.47 -9.73
N GLU A 81 3.94 -25.26 -8.98
CA GLU A 81 4.00 -26.70 -9.17
C GLU A 81 2.95 -27.46 -8.37
N THR A 82 2.45 -26.84 -7.28
CA THR A 82 1.46 -27.45 -6.41
C THR A 82 0.28 -26.51 -6.21
N ARG A 83 -0.83 -27.08 -5.77
CA ARG A 83 -2.02 -26.31 -5.44
C ARG A 83 -1.76 -25.36 -4.27
N ASP A 84 -1.03 -25.81 -3.26
CA ASP A 84 -0.69 -24.98 -2.10
C ASP A 84 0.12 -23.78 -2.53
N GLU A 85 1.10 -23.98 -3.40
CA GLU A 85 1.89 -22.88 -3.94
C GLU A 85 1.04 -21.90 -4.73
N PHE A 86 0.11 -22.40 -5.53
CA PHE A 86 -0.82 -21.56 -6.29
C PHE A 86 -1.66 -20.70 -5.35
N GLU A 87 -2.21 -21.31 -4.31
CA GLU A 87 -3.06 -20.58 -3.35
C GLU A 87 -2.26 -19.52 -2.60
N MET A 88 -1.04 -19.85 -2.17
CA MET A 88 -0.17 -18.89 -1.49
C MET A 88 0.22 -17.73 -2.39
N ARG A 89 0.55 -18.00 -3.65
CA ARG A 89 0.87 -16.92 -4.60
C ARG A 89 -0.34 -16.04 -4.88
N SER A 90 -1.52 -16.63 -5.00
CA SER A 90 -2.75 -15.88 -5.21
C SER A 90 -3.01 -14.93 -4.04
N THR A 91 -2.85 -15.43 -2.81
CA THR A 91 -3.00 -14.63 -1.61
C THR A 91 -1.96 -13.50 -1.55
N LEU A 92 -0.72 -13.83 -1.89
CA LEU A 92 0.37 -12.85 -1.88
C LEU A 92 0.14 -11.75 -2.92
N PHE A 93 -0.29 -12.13 -4.13
CA PHE A 93 -0.56 -11.16 -5.18
C PHE A 93 -1.74 -10.26 -4.80
N ARG A 94 -2.77 -10.81 -4.18
CA ARG A 94 -3.89 -10.03 -3.68
C ARG A 94 -3.43 -9.02 -2.63
N THR A 95 -2.57 -9.46 -1.71
CA THR A 95 -2.01 -8.58 -0.69
C THR A 95 -1.18 -7.46 -1.31
N TYR A 96 -0.42 -7.78 -2.35
CA TYR A 96 0.32 -6.78 -3.11
C TYR A 96 -0.63 -5.72 -3.68
N LEU A 97 -1.73 -6.14 -4.30
CA LEU A 97 -2.70 -5.20 -4.88
C LEU A 97 -3.34 -4.32 -3.81
N GLU A 98 -3.61 -4.87 -2.64
CA GLU A 98 -4.16 -4.12 -1.52
C GLU A 98 -3.14 -3.12 -0.97
N PHE A 99 -1.88 -3.51 -0.88
CA PHE A 99 -0.85 -2.57 -0.46
C PHE A 99 -0.67 -1.44 -1.47
N LYS A 100 -0.76 -1.74 -2.75
CA LYS A 100 -0.74 -0.72 -3.79
C LYS A 100 -1.91 0.26 -3.62
N GLU A 101 -3.09 -0.26 -3.34
CA GLU A 101 -4.26 0.58 -3.06
C GLU A 101 -4.03 1.47 -1.84
N PHE A 102 -3.43 0.93 -0.79
CA PHE A 102 -3.06 1.69 0.41
C PHE A 102 -2.18 2.89 0.07
N VAL A 103 -1.16 2.66 -0.77
CA VAL A 103 -0.26 3.72 -1.21
C VAL A 103 -1.00 4.73 -2.11
N ASP A 104 -1.85 4.25 -3.02
CA ASP A 104 -2.62 5.11 -3.92
C ASP A 104 -3.57 6.03 -3.15
N VAL A 105 -4.20 5.53 -2.09
CA VAL A 105 -5.06 6.34 -1.22
C VAL A 105 -4.27 7.48 -0.59
N ARG A 106 -3.06 7.20 -0.10
CA ARG A 106 -2.20 8.24 0.49
C ARG A 106 -1.76 9.25 -0.56
N ASN A 107 -1.41 8.80 -1.76
CA ASN A 107 -0.99 9.68 -2.84
C ASN A 107 -2.14 10.59 -3.30
N ALA A 108 -3.33 10.04 -3.41
CA ALA A 108 -4.52 10.84 -3.76
C ALA A 108 -4.76 11.94 -2.73
N TYR A 109 -4.63 11.61 -1.46
CA TYR A 109 -4.72 12.60 -0.38
C TYR A 109 -3.68 13.70 -0.52
N GLY A 110 -2.43 13.32 -0.78
CA GLY A 110 -1.34 14.29 -0.99
C GLY A 110 -1.62 15.22 -2.15
N ASN A 111 -2.16 14.71 -3.24
CA ASN A 111 -2.51 15.51 -4.41
C ASN A 111 -3.64 16.51 -4.12
N VAL A 112 -4.65 16.07 -3.36
CA VAL A 112 -5.75 16.96 -2.95
C VAL A 112 -5.22 18.10 -2.09
N MET A 113 -4.34 17.80 -1.14
CA MET A 113 -3.78 18.82 -0.25
C MET A 113 -2.88 19.80 -1.00
N LYS A 114 -2.11 19.33 -1.96
CA LYS A 114 -1.31 20.19 -2.82
C LYS A 114 -2.18 21.15 -3.63
N ALA A 115 -3.26 20.65 -4.21
CA ALA A 115 -4.20 21.46 -4.97
C ALA A 115 -4.83 22.55 -4.09
N LYS A 116 -5.15 22.24 -2.84
CA LYS A 116 -5.69 23.21 -1.88
C LYS A 116 -4.66 24.29 -1.57
N GLU A 117 -3.39 23.94 -1.38
CA GLU A 117 -2.32 24.90 -1.14
C GLU A 117 -2.17 25.86 -2.32
N LEU A 118 -2.19 25.35 -3.55
CA LEU A 118 -2.07 26.18 -4.74
C LEU A 118 -3.23 27.14 -4.89
N ASN A 119 -4.44 26.73 -4.48
CA ASN A 119 -5.62 27.58 -4.58
C ASN A 119 -5.71 28.64 -3.49
N THR A 120 -4.97 28.50 -2.40
CA THR A 120 -4.96 29.48 -1.31
C THR A 120 -3.88 30.56 -1.49
N ASN A 121 -3.01 30.38 -2.44
CA ASN A 121 -1.97 31.37 -2.77
C ASN A 121 -2.40 32.22 -3.96
#